data_f64eb7095fab6387331549a4220ab513
#
_entry.id   f64eb7095fab6387331549a4220ab513
#
_cell.length_a   1.000
_cell.length_b   1.000
_cell.length_c   1.000
_cell.angle_alpha   90.00
_cell.angle_beta   90.00
_cell.angle_gamma   90.00
#
_symmetry.space_group_name_H-M   'P 1'
#
loop_
_entity.id
_entity.type
_entity.pdbx_description
1 polymer ?
#
loop_
_entity_poly.entity_id
_entity_poly.type
_entity_poly.pdbx_seq_one_letter_code
_entity_poly.pdbx_strand_id
1 'polypeptide(L)'
;MKLALFYHGLIYLGNPPEFLPVAVDIIHDQMEELRASGLLDAASEFHVGLNGGSETGEMANLLFPAKAKIVLHGLQCRNELRTLRLLETWLPGHEDWLVLWLHAKGATHPAGDPLRTAWRECFMRRLVRDWRRCVNDLAMGFDAASCHWLAPPDTPPTQYIFAGNMWFAKASFLRTLPSIMERARIKESGLDSIESRYESEIILGNGPRLPRVKDYCPGWRPGRAHV
;
A
#
# COMPACT_ATOMS: atom_id res chain seq x y z
N MET A 1 10.17 -18.99 3.83
CA MET A 1 8.97 -18.14 3.70
C MET A 1 9.22 -17.24 2.52
N LYS A 2 8.32 -17.18 1.55
CA LYS A 2 8.43 -16.38 0.33
C LYS A 2 7.81 -15.00 0.56
N LEU A 3 8.28 -14.00 -0.20
CA LEU A 3 7.81 -12.62 -0.10
C LEU A 3 7.32 -12.13 -1.47
N ALA A 4 6.13 -11.53 -1.50
CA ALA A 4 5.61 -10.79 -2.63
C ALA A 4 5.52 -9.30 -2.29
N LEU A 5 5.95 -8.46 -3.23
CA LEU A 5 5.73 -7.02 -3.19
C LEU A 5 4.51 -6.67 -4.04
N PHE A 6 3.61 -5.87 -3.50
CA PHE A 6 2.53 -5.22 -4.22
C PHE A 6 2.70 -3.71 -4.09
N TYR A 7 2.72 -3.03 -5.20
CA TYR A 7 2.92 -1.59 -5.27
C TYR A 7 1.77 -0.94 -6.05
N HIS A 8 1.18 0.10 -5.48
CA HIS A 8 0.21 0.92 -6.18
C HIS A 8 0.81 2.29 -6.50
N GLY A 9 0.87 2.63 -7.78
CA GLY A 9 1.35 3.92 -8.28
C GLY A 9 0.27 4.70 -8.99
N LEU A 10 0.28 6.02 -8.79
CA LEU A 10 -0.54 6.95 -9.53
C LEU A 10 0.37 7.76 -10.45
N ILE A 11 0.38 7.38 -11.73
CA ILE A 11 1.03 8.12 -12.81
C ILE A 11 -0.09 8.54 -13.74
N TYR A 12 -0.70 9.69 -13.46
CA TYR A 12 -1.88 10.15 -14.16
C TYR A 12 -1.64 11.50 -14.82
N LEU A 13 -1.56 11.50 -16.16
CA LEU A 13 -1.39 12.74 -16.95
C LEU A 13 -2.61 13.67 -16.89
N GLY A 14 -3.75 13.22 -16.39
CA GLY A 14 -4.94 14.04 -16.11
C GLY A 14 -4.96 14.64 -14.69
N ASN A 15 -3.98 14.35 -13.83
CA ASN A 15 -3.73 15.18 -12.65
C ASN A 15 -3.25 16.55 -13.09
N PRO A 16 -3.42 17.58 -12.26
CA PRO A 16 -2.72 18.83 -12.49
C PRO A 16 -1.27 18.53 -12.88
N PRO A 17 -0.76 19.05 -14.00
CA PRO A 17 0.52 18.63 -14.58
C PRO A 17 1.70 18.76 -13.59
N GLU A 18 1.56 19.60 -12.57
CA GLU A 18 2.53 19.78 -11.49
C GLU A 18 2.70 18.56 -10.57
N PHE A 19 1.74 17.63 -10.53
CA PHE A 19 1.83 16.44 -9.67
C PHE A 19 2.52 15.25 -10.34
N LEU A 20 2.64 15.25 -11.66
CA LEU A 20 3.30 14.14 -12.34
C LEU A 20 4.79 14.03 -11.99
N PRO A 21 5.60 15.10 -12.00
CA PRO A 21 6.99 15.01 -11.54
C PRO A 21 7.10 14.51 -10.11
N VAL A 22 6.24 15.00 -9.21
CA VAL A 22 6.22 14.57 -7.80
C VAL A 22 5.94 13.07 -7.67
N ALA A 23 5.00 12.55 -8.44
CA ALA A 23 4.68 11.13 -8.44
C ALA A 23 5.88 10.28 -8.95
N VAL A 24 6.53 10.72 -10.01
CA VAL A 24 7.70 10.07 -10.59
C VAL A 24 8.87 10.05 -9.61
N ASP A 25 9.18 11.19 -8.99
CA ASP A 25 10.26 11.31 -7.99
C ASP A 25 10.00 10.39 -6.78
N ILE A 26 8.77 10.37 -6.28
CA ILE A 26 8.40 9.49 -5.16
C ILE A 26 8.59 8.02 -5.53
N ILE A 27 8.14 7.60 -6.71
CA ILE A 27 8.28 6.21 -7.16
C ILE A 27 9.77 5.87 -7.32
N HIS A 28 10.53 6.75 -7.95
CA HIS A 28 11.97 6.57 -8.14
C HIS A 28 12.67 6.36 -6.79
N ASP A 29 12.47 7.28 -5.84
CA ASP A 29 13.08 7.20 -4.50
C ASP A 29 12.70 5.90 -3.78
N GLN A 30 11.44 5.49 -3.85
CA GLN A 30 10.98 4.24 -3.23
C GLN A 30 11.62 3.01 -3.90
N MET A 31 11.80 3.01 -5.21
CA MET A 31 12.47 1.91 -5.92
C MET A 31 13.97 1.84 -5.56
N GLU A 32 14.65 2.99 -5.44
CA GLU A 32 16.04 3.03 -4.96
C GLU A 32 16.17 2.46 -3.55
N GLU A 33 15.26 2.80 -2.64
CA GLU A 33 15.28 2.25 -1.29
C GLU A 33 14.99 0.75 -1.23
N LEU A 34 14.08 0.26 -2.06
CA LEU A 34 13.80 -1.18 -2.20
C LEU A 34 15.05 -1.95 -2.67
N ARG A 35 15.82 -1.36 -3.59
CA ARG A 35 17.12 -1.93 -4.03
C ARG A 35 18.16 -1.86 -2.94
N ALA A 36 18.38 -0.68 -2.36
CA ALA A 36 19.42 -0.45 -1.36
C ALA A 36 19.25 -1.30 -0.09
N SER A 37 18.02 -1.57 0.31
CA SER A 37 17.71 -2.44 1.47
C SER A 37 17.89 -3.95 1.19
N GLY A 38 18.06 -4.33 -0.08
CA GLY A 38 18.06 -5.73 -0.53
C GLY A 38 16.67 -6.39 -0.49
N LEU A 39 15.62 -5.62 -0.20
CA LEU A 39 14.25 -6.14 -0.15
C LEU A 39 13.76 -6.54 -1.53
N LEU A 40 14.11 -5.75 -2.56
CA LEU A 40 13.75 -6.07 -3.92
C LEU A 40 14.33 -7.42 -4.36
N ASP A 41 15.58 -7.74 -4.01
CA ASP A 41 16.22 -9.01 -4.34
C ASP A 41 15.61 -10.17 -3.55
N ALA A 42 15.24 -9.93 -2.30
CA ALA A 42 14.61 -10.93 -1.43
C ALA A 42 13.16 -11.27 -1.86
N ALA A 43 12.50 -10.37 -2.59
CA ALA A 43 11.15 -10.60 -3.07
C ALA A 43 11.13 -11.61 -4.22
N SER A 44 10.35 -12.68 -4.05
CA SER A 44 10.13 -13.70 -5.07
C SER A 44 9.25 -13.19 -6.22
N GLU A 45 8.30 -12.30 -5.91
CA GLU A 45 7.42 -11.67 -6.90
C GLU A 45 7.26 -10.18 -6.62
N PHE A 46 7.09 -9.40 -7.69
CA PHE A 46 6.80 -7.99 -7.61
C PHE A 46 5.66 -7.62 -8.57
N HIS A 47 4.53 -7.21 -8.01
CA HIS A 47 3.32 -6.81 -8.72
C HIS A 47 3.13 -5.30 -8.58
N VAL A 48 2.85 -4.65 -9.69
CA VAL A 48 2.66 -3.20 -9.75
C VAL A 48 1.33 -2.90 -10.43
N GLY A 49 0.43 -2.22 -9.74
CA GLY A 49 -0.78 -1.65 -10.31
C GLY A 49 -0.61 -0.15 -10.51
N LEU A 50 -0.82 0.34 -11.71
CA LEU A 50 -0.68 1.76 -12.02
C LEU A 50 -2.00 2.33 -12.56
N ASN A 51 -2.41 3.44 -11.97
CA ASN A 51 -3.45 4.27 -12.53
C ASN A 51 -2.84 5.19 -13.59
N GLY A 52 -3.35 5.12 -14.82
CA GLY A 52 -2.83 5.89 -15.94
C GLY A 52 -3.28 5.33 -17.29
N GLY A 53 -2.93 6.03 -18.38
CA GLY A 53 -3.20 5.62 -19.75
C GLY A 53 -2.07 4.78 -20.37
N SER A 54 -2.11 4.61 -21.69
CA SER A 54 -1.11 3.84 -22.43
C SER A 54 0.31 4.44 -22.30
N GLU A 55 0.42 5.75 -22.27
CA GLU A 55 1.67 6.50 -22.05
C GLU A 55 2.31 6.20 -20.68
N THR A 56 1.50 5.81 -19.71
CA THR A 56 1.98 5.35 -18.40
C THR A 56 2.81 4.07 -18.51
N GLY A 57 2.55 3.24 -19.51
CA GLY A 57 3.28 1.99 -19.74
C GLY A 57 4.74 2.19 -20.09
N GLU A 58 5.06 3.18 -20.92
CA GLU A 58 6.44 3.52 -21.25
C GLU A 58 7.21 4.02 -20.03
N MET A 59 6.60 4.94 -19.30
CA MET A 59 7.17 5.48 -18.06
C MET A 59 7.34 4.39 -16.99
N ALA A 60 6.41 3.46 -16.88
CA ALA A 60 6.49 2.35 -15.95
C ALA A 60 7.72 1.48 -16.20
N ASN A 61 8.05 1.19 -17.44
CA ASN A 61 9.24 0.41 -17.81
C ASN A 61 10.56 1.10 -17.44
N LEU A 62 10.56 2.42 -17.30
CA LEU A 62 11.74 3.18 -16.86
C LEU A 62 11.85 3.21 -15.32
N LEU A 63 10.74 3.23 -14.62
CA LEU A 63 10.70 3.38 -13.16
C LEU A 63 10.81 2.06 -12.40
N PHE A 64 10.22 0.99 -12.94
CA PHE A 64 10.17 -0.30 -12.24
C PHE A 64 11.18 -1.30 -12.80
N PRO A 65 11.72 -2.20 -11.96
CA PRO A 65 12.67 -3.22 -12.41
C PRO A 65 12.00 -4.22 -13.36
N ALA A 66 12.79 -4.84 -14.25
CA ALA A 66 12.30 -5.78 -15.27
C ALA A 66 11.51 -6.98 -14.71
N LYS A 67 11.71 -7.35 -13.45
CA LYS A 67 10.92 -8.42 -12.80
C LYS A 67 9.52 -7.99 -12.36
N ALA A 68 9.19 -6.70 -12.42
CA ALA A 68 7.89 -6.20 -12.03
C ALA A 68 6.80 -6.65 -13.02
N LYS A 69 5.74 -7.24 -12.50
CA LYS A 69 4.52 -7.58 -13.27
C LYS A 69 3.59 -6.37 -13.23
N ILE A 70 3.59 -5.57 -14.28
CA ILE A 70 2.88 -4.29 -14.33
C ILE A 70 1.49 -4.46 -14.92
N VAL A 71 0.47 -3.93 -14.24
CA VAL A 71 -0.93 -3.86 -14.68
C VAL A 71 -1.37 -2.40 -14.72
N LEU A 72 -1.84 -1.95 -15.87
CA LEU A 72 -2.42 -0.62 -16.04
C LEU A 72 -3.93 -0.66 -15.77
N HIS A 73 -4.39 0.18 -14.87
CA HIS A 73 -5.79 0.22 -14.42
C HIS A 73 -6.67 1.22 -15.18
N GLY A 74 -6.08 2.01 -16.07
CA GLY A 74 -6.77 3.04 -16.84
C GLY A 74 -6.96 4.37 -16.10
N LEU A 75 -7.47 5.37 -16.85
CA LEU A 75 -7.56 6.76 -16.38
C LEU A 75 -8.68 7.03 -15.37
N GLN A 76 -9.68 6.18 -15.30
CA GLN A 76 -10.83 6.38 -14.43
C GLN A 76 -10.57 5.93 -12.98
N CYS A 77 -9.57 5.10 -12.77
CA CYS A 77 -9.24 4.60 -11.45
C CYS A 77 -8.57 5.69 -10.61
N ARG A 78 -9.19 6.07 -9.49
CA ARG A 78 -8.73 7.16 -8.60
C ARG A 78 -8.25 6.68 -7.24
N ASN A 79 -8.17 5.37 -7.03
CA ASN A 79 -7.84 4.76 -5.76
C ASN A 79 -7.04 3.47 -5.95
N GLU A 80 -6.71 2.82 -4.85
CA GLU A 80 -5.85 1.63 -4.80
C GLU A 80 -6.61 0.31 -5.00
N LEU A 81 -7.93 0.34 -5.07
CA LEU A 81 -8.78 -0.86 -4.99
C LEU A 81 -8.54 -1.86 -6.11
N ARG A 82 -8.24 -1.40 -7.32
CA ARG A 82 -7.92 -2.31 -8.43
C ARG A 82 -6.62 -3.08 -8.19
N THR A 83 -5.61 -2.44 -7.59
CA THR A 83 -4.38 -3.13 -7.23
C THR A 83 -4.60 -4.07 -6.03
N LEU A 84 -5.43 -3.69 -5.06
CA LEU A 84 -5.86 -4.59 -3.99
C LEU A 84 -6.68 -5.78 -4.55
N ARG A 85 -7.47 -5.57 -5.57
CA ARG A 85 -8.16 -6.65 -6.28
C ARG A 85 -7.18 -7.59 -6.98
N LEU A 86 -6.11 -7.06 -7.57
CA LEU A 86 -5.02 -7.88 -8.10
C LEU A 86 -4.38 -8.75 -7.00
N LEU A 87 -4.10 -8.18 -5.84
CA LEU A 87 -3.63 -8.91 -4.67
C LEU A 87 -4.64 -10.00 -4.27
N GLU A 88 -5.92 -9.67 -4.14
CA GLU A 88 -6.96 -10.62 -3.76
C GLU A 88 -7.02 -11.83 -4.70
N THR A 89 -6.90 -11.61 -6.03
CA THR A 89 -6.88 -12.70 -7.01
C THR A 89 -5.59 -13.52 -6.98
N TRP A 90 -4.50 -12.94 -6.51
CA TRP A 90 -3.21 -13.62 -6.37
C TRP A 90 -3.14 -14.51 -5.10
N LEU A 91 -3.83 -14.16 -4.02
CA LEU A 91 -3.76 -14.85 -2.73
C LEU A 91 -3.99 -16.38 -2.76
N PRO A 92 -4.93 -16.94 -3.58
CA PRO A 92 -5.10 -18.41 -3.67
C PRO A 92 -3.82 -19.11 -4.09
N GLY A 93 -3.40 -20.13 -3.32
CA GLY A 93 -2.16 -20.87 -3.56
C GLY A 93 -0.89 -20.22 -3.00
N HIS A 94 -1.00 -19.11 -2.27
CA HIS A 94 0.12 -18.39 -1.70
C HIS A 94 0.01 -18.22 -0.16
N GLU A 95 -0.62 -19.17 0.53
CA GLU A 95 -0.96 -19.06 1.96
C GLU A 95 0.25 -18.93 2.87
N ASP A 96 1.38 -19.50 2.49
CA ASP A 96 2.66 -19.48 3.22
C ASP A 96 3.52 -18.24 2.93
N TRP A 97 3.01 -17.31 2.12
CA TRP A 97 3.74 -16.11 1.73
C TRP A 97 3.52 -14.93 2.68
N LEU A 98 4.48 -14.03 2.65
CA LEU A 98 4.33 -12.67 3.17
C LEU A 98 4.05 -11.71 2.02
N VAL A 99 3.26 -10.69 2.31
CA VAL A 99 2.93 -9.61 1.39
C VAL A 99 3.41 -8.29 1.97
N LEU A 100 4.21 -7.54 1.22
CA LEU A 100 4.41 -6.12 1.45
C LEU A 100 3.54 -5.33 0.49
N TRP A 101 2.69 -4.48 1.04
CA TRP A 101 1.89 -3.52 0.33
C TRP A 101 2.49 -2.12 0.47
N LEU A 102 2.78 -1.48 -0.66
CA LEU A 102 3.28 -0.10 -0.74
C LEU A 102 2.48 0.71 -1.75
N HIS A 103 2.50 2.04 -1.60
CA HIS A 103 1.97 2.95 -2.59
C HIS A 103 2.74 4.29 -2.62
N ALA A 104 2.55 5.07 -3.70
CA ALA A 104 3.18 6.37 -3.90
C ALA A 104 2.53 7.45 -3.00
N LYS A 105 2.73 7.35 -1.67
CA LYS A 105 2.15 8.27 -0.68
C LYS A 105 2.63 9.71 -0.92
N GLY A 106 1.67 10.62 -1.14
CA GLY A 106 1.95 12.03 -1.40
C GLY A 106 1.96 12.42 -2.88
N ALA A 107 1.82 11.46 -3.80
CA ALA A 107 1.85 11.71 -5.26
C ALA A 107 0.76 12.69 -5.77
N THR A 108 -0.28 12.91 -4.97
CA THR A 108 -1.39 13.86 -5.28
C THR A 108 -1.30 15.16 -4.48
N HIS A 109 -0.14 15.48 -3.94
CA HIS A 109 0.08 16.69 -3.15
C HIS A 109 1.23 17.49 -3.74
N PRO A 110 1.30 18.80 -3.46
CA PRO A 110 2.43 19.63 -3.91
C PRO A 110 3.78 19.07 -3.48
N ALA A 111 4.79 19.32 -4.29
CA ALA A 111 6.17 18.98 -3.97
C ALA A 111 6.56 19.59 -2.62
N GLY A 112 7.27 18.81 -1.79
CA GLY A 112 7.78 19.30 -0.51
C GLY A 112 6.75 19.40 0.61
N ASP A 113 5.54 18.82 0.48
CA ASP A 113 4.61 18.72 1.63
C ASP A 113 5.31 18.00 2.80
N PRO A 114 5.68 18.74 3.88
CA PRO A 114 6.53 18.19 4.94
C PRO A 114 5.83 17.06 5.70
N LEU A 115 4.51 17.13 5.86
CA LEU A 115 3.75 16.11 6.57
C LEU A 115 3.73 14.79 5.78
N ARG A 116 3.47 14.85 4.47
CA ARG A 116 3.43 13.67 3.61
C ARG A 116 4.82 13.06 3.43
N THR A 117 5.84 13.89 3.36
CA THR A 117 7.24 13.46 3.30
C THR A 117 7.65 12.74 4.57
N ALA A 118 7.45 13.33 5.75
CA ALA A 118 7.75 12.70 7.03
C ALA A 118 6.99 11.38 7.23
N TRP A 119 5.76 11.34 6.78
CA TRP A 119 4.94 10.15 6.85
C TRP A 119 5.48 9.03 5.96
N ARG A 120 5.77 9.33 4.70
CA ARG A 120 6.40 8.39 3.76
C ARG A 120 7.74 7.87 4.29
N GLU A 121 8.60 8.77 4.80
CA GLU A 121 9.88 8.41 5.42
C GLU A 121 9.74 7.43 6.58
N CYS A 122 8.75 7.63 7.45
CA CYS A 122 8.46 6.69 8.53
C CYS A 122 8.17 5.29 7.99
N PHE A 123 7.31 5.16 6.98
CA PHE A 123 7.00 3.87 6.36
C PHE A 123 8.22 3.25 5.66
N MET A 124 8.95 4.03 4.86
CA MET A 124 10.13 3.53 4.14
C MET A 124 11.19 3.02 5.12
N ARG A 125 11.43 3.76 6.20
CA ARG A 125 12.35 3.32 7.25
C ARG A 125 11.89 1.99 7.87
N ARG A 126 10.63 1.89 8.28
CA ARG A 126 10.13 0.74 9.05
C ARG A 126 9.82 -0.49 8.19
N LEU A 127 9.29 -0.29 7.01
CA LEU A 127 8.84 -1.39 6.16
C LEU A 127 9.87 -1.79 5.11
N VAL A 128 10.73 -0.87 4.67
CA VAL A 128 11.69 -1.12 3.60
C VAL A 128 13.11 -1.27 4.15
N ARG A 129 13.64 -0.28 4.88
CA ARG A 129 15.02 -0.38 5.42
C ARG A 129 15.12 -1.45 6.51
N ASP A 130 14.13 -1.52 7.42
CA ASP A 130 14.06 -2.48 8.54
C ASP A 130 13.23 -3.74 8.21
N TRP A 131 13.01 -4.11 6.95
CA TRP A 131 12.05 -5.13 6.52
C TRP A 131 12.23 -6.51 7.18
N ARG A 132 13.48 -6.89 7.49
CA ARG A 132 13.76 -8.16 8.17
C ARG A 132 13.10 -8.23 9.54
N ARG A 133 12.95 -7.08 10.21
CA ARG A 133 12.22 -7.00 11.47
C ARG A 133 10.74 -7.30 11.27
N CYS A 134 10.12 -6.76 10.21
CA CYS A 134 8.73 -7.07 9.88
C CYS A 134 8.53 -8.57 9.64
N VAL A 135 9.43 -9.20 8.89
CA VAL A 135 9.40 -10.66 8.64
C VAL A 135 9.49 -11.44 9.95
N ASN A 136 10.40 -11.06 10.84
CA ASN A 136 10.56 -11.73 12.15
C ASN A 136 9.32 -11.54 13.04
N ASP A 137 8.75 -10.35 13.10
CA ASP A 137 7.54 -10.09 13.89
C ASP A 137 6.35 -10.93 13.36
N LEU A 138 6.19 -11.04 12.04
CA LEU A 138 5.17 -11.90 11.46
C LEU A 138 5.45 -13.40 11.77
N ALA A 139 6.70 -13.83 11.74
CA ALA A 139 7.07 -15.19 12.14
C ALA A 139 6.76 -15.48 13.62
N MET A 140 6.87 -14.47 14.50
CA MET A 140 6.48 -14.55 15.92
C MET A 140 4.97 -14.54 16.16
N GLY A 141 4.15 -14.57 15.12
CA GLY A 141 2.71 -14.75 15.23
C GLY A 141 1.86 -13.50 15.04
N PHE A 142 2.45 -12.34 14.70
CA PHE A 142 1.65 -11.20 14.24
C PHE A 142 1.05 -11.51 12.86
N ASP A 143 -0.15 -10.98 12.60
CA ASP A 143 -0.84 -11.12 11.31
C ASP A 143 -0.40 -10.03 10.33
N ALA A 144 -0.15 -8.82 10.86
CA ALA A 144 0.30 -7.66 10.08
C ALA A 144 1.25 -6.79 10.90
N ALA A 145 2.06 -6.00 10.20
CA ALA A 145 3.02 -5.06 10.78
C ALA A 145 3.07 -3.79 9.95
N SER A 146 3.01 -2.63 10.60
CA SER A 146 3.18 -1.32 9.97
C SER A 146 3.36 -0.22 11.04
N CYS A 147 3.05 1.01 10.63
CA CYS A 147 3.01 2.20 11.48
C CYS A 147 1.57 2.71 11.61
N HIS A 148 1.27 3.34 12.77
CA HIS A 148 0.05 4.10 12.96
C HIS A 148 -1.25 3.27 12.89
N TRP A 149 -1.31 2.16 13.65
CA TRP A 149 -2.53 1.39 13.84
C TRP A 149 -3.48 2.16 14.77
N LEU A 150 -4.63 2.55 14.27
CA LEU A 150 -5.59 3.36 15.01
C LEU A 150 -7.03 3.11 14.58
N ALA A 151 -7.96 3.37 15.48
CA ALA A 151 -9.37 3.53 15.16
C ALA A 151 -9.61 4.99 14.72
N PRO A 152 -10.10 5.24 13.52
CA PRO A 152 -10.47 6.59 13.10
C PRO A 152 -11.56 7.17 14.02
N PRO A 153 -11.51 8.48 14.37
CA PRO A 153 -12.38 9.08 15.36
C PRO A 153 -13.87 9.04 15.03
N ASP A 154 -14.21 9.02 13.74
CA ASP A 154 -15.59 9.09 13.25
C ASP A 154 -16.10 7.74 12.73
N THR A 155 -15.40 6.64 13.04
CA THR A 155 -15.80 5.30 12.59
C THR A 155 -16.27 4.46 13.78
N PRO A 156 -17.11 3.45 13.53
CA PRO A 156 -17.45 2.48 14.57
C PRO A 156 -16.18 1.89 15.20
N PRO A 157 -16.18 1.58 16.51
CA PRO A 157 -14.99 1.08 17.21
C PRO A 157 -14.44 -0.25 16.68
N THR A 158 -15.09 -0.82 15.67
CA THR A 158 -14.67 -2.05 14.98
C THR A 158 -13.86 -1.81 13.71
N GLN A 159 -13.69 -0.55 13.28
CA GLN A 159 -12.94 -0.22 12.07
C GLN A 159 -11.57 0.35 12.42
N TYR A 160 -10.55 -0.47 12.30
CA TYR A 160 -9.16 -0.07 12.50
C TYR A 160 -8.44 0.06 11.17
N ILE A 161 -7.47 0.97 11.11
CA ILE A 161 -6.64 1.20 9.94
C ILE A 161 -5.16 1.26 10.31
N PHE A 162 -4.30 0.88 9.39
CA PHE A 162 -2.97 1.46 9.33
C PHE A 162 -3.07 2.76 8.57
N ALA A 163 -3.04 3.89 9.29
CA ALA A 163 -3.12 5.19 8.65
C ALA A 163 -1.97 5.35 7.66
N GLY A 164 -2.29 5.66 6.40
CA GLY A 164 -1.30 5.72 5.31
C GLY A 164 -1.23 4.45 4.46
N ASN A 165 -1.92 3.40 4.84
CA ASN A 165 -2.16 2.18 4.05
C ASN A 165 -0.92 1.56 3.39
N MET A 166 0.20 1.45 4.13
CA MET A 166 1.37 0.66 3.76
C MET A 166 1.62 -0.35 4.88
N TRP A 167 1.85 -1.62 4.52
CA TRP A 167 1.93 -2.68 5.53
C TRP A 167 2.58 -3.96 5.02
N PHE A 168 3.13 -4.74 5.96
CA PHE A 168 3.39 -6.17 5.80
C PHE A 168 2.23 -6.98 6.37
N ALA A 169 1.87 -8.08 5.72
CA ALA A 169 0.89 -9.02 6.26
C ALA A 169 1.16 -10.46 5.79
N LYS A 170 0.64 -11.43 6.54
CA LYS A 170 0.58 -12.84 6.09
C LYS A 170 -0.50 -12.99 5.03
N ALA A 171 -0.19 -13.68 3.94
CA ALA A 171 -1.18 -14.01 2.92
C ALA A 171 -2.32 -14.88 3.50
N SER A 172 -2.01 -15.79 4.44
CA SER A 172 -3.03 -16.58 5.16
C SER A 172 -4.03 -15.71 5.93
N PHE A 173 -3.59 -14.60 6.53
CA PHE A 173 -4.50 -13.65 7.19
C PHE A 173 -5.31 -12.87 6.15
N LEU A 174 -4.68 -12.35 5.10
CA LEU A 174 -5.37 -11.58 4.06
C LEU A 174 -6.51 -12.37 3.41
N ARG A 175 -6.38 -13.67 3.26
CA ARG A 175 -7.43 -14.57 2.75
C ARG A 175 -8.65 -14.71 3.66
N THR A 176 -8.55 -14.35 4.92
CA THR A 176 -9.71 -14.36 5.84
C THR A 176 -10.55 -13.09 5.74
N LEU A 177 -10.06 -12.08 5.02
CA LEU A 177 -10.76 -10.81 4.88
C LEU A 177 -11.91 -10.92 3.88
N PRO A 178 -13.00 -10.16 4.07
CA PRO A 178 -14.08 -10.08 3.10
C PRO A 178 -13.59 -9.64 1.74
N SER A 179 -14.15 -10.19 0.68
CA SER A 179 -13.84 -9.77 -0.68
C SER A 179 -14.06 -8.27 -0.87
N ILE A 180 -13.14 -7.64 -1.61
CA ILE A 180 -13.24 -6.22 -1.95
C ILE A 180 -14.58 -5.93 -2.63
N MET A 181 -15.01 -6.78 -3.55
CA MET A 181 -16.27 -6.59 -4.28
C MET A 181 -17.54 -6.76 -3.43
N GLU A 182 -17.42 -7.37 -2.25
CA GLU A 182 -18.55 -7.54 -1.33
C GLU A 182 -18.75 -6.37 -0.37
N ARG A 183 -17.82 -5.40 -0.34
CA ARG A 183 -17.86 -4.26 0.56
C ARG A 183 -18.98 -3.29 0.18
N ALA A 184 -19.71 -2.80 1.18
CA ALA A 184 -20.93 -2.01 0.99
C ALA A 184 -20.69 -0.79 0.07
N ARG A 185 -19.69 0.03 0.37
CA ARG A 185 -19.40 1.24 -0.42
C ARG A 185 -19.03 0.95 -1.87
N ILE A 186 -18.38 -0.18 -2.13
CA ILE A 186 -18.03 -0.59 -3.50
C ILE A 186 -19.27 -1.05 -4.25
N LYS A 187 -20.18 -1.76 -3.59
CA LYS A 187 -21.47 -2.13 -4.18
C LYS A 187 -22.33 -0.93 -4.52
N GLU A 188 -22.29 0.12 -3.70
CA GLU A 188 -23.08 1.35 -3.89
C GLU A 188 -22.47 2.29 -4.93
N SER A 189 -21.17 2.54 -4.88
CA SER A 189 -20.51 3.62 -5.63
C SER A 189 -19.60 3.12 -6.75
N GLY A 190 -19.35 1.81 -6.80
CA GLY A 190 -18.39 1.22 -7.75
C GLY A 190 -16.93 1.28 -7.30
N LEU A 191 -16.11 0.45 -7.91
CA LEU A 191 -14.70 0.25 -7.53
C LEU A 191 -13.83 1.50 -7.75
N ASP A 192 -14.15 2.30 -8.75
CA ASP A 192 -13.33 3.45 -9.18
C ASP A 192 -13.78 4.78 -8.55
N SER A 193 -14.81 4.78 -7.73
CA SER A 193 -15.31 6.01 -7.12
C SER A 193 -14.40 6.53 -6.01
N ILE A 194 -14.47 7.83 -5.75
CA ILE A 194 -13.72 8.45 -4.65
C ILE A 194 -14.26 8.01 -3.29
N GLU A 195 -15.55 7.73 -3.21
CA GLU A 195 -16.24 7.27 -2.00
C GLU A 195 -15.76 5.89 -1.57
N SER A 196 -15.41 5.04 -2.55
CA SER A 196 -14.87 3.70 -2.31
C SER A 196 -13.41 3.70 -1.78
N ARG A 197 -12.71 4.82 -1.87
CA ARG A 197 -11.31 4.93 -1.46
C ARG A 197 -11.08 4.46 -0.02
N TYR A 198 -11.99 4.78 0.89
CA TYR A 198 -11.86 4.40 2.31
C TYR A 198 -11.85 2.89 2.53
N GLU A 199 -12.40 2.10 1.61
CA GLU A 199 -12.35 0.63 1.70
C GLU A 199 -10.91 0.10 1.59
N SER A 200 -10.01 0.79 0.89
CA SER A 200 -8.60 0.42 0.83
C SER A 200 -7.90 0.67 2.18
N GLU A 201 -8.26 1.73 2.88
CA GLU A 201 -7.63 2.09 4.16
C GLU A 201 -8.04 1.16 5.31
N ILE A 202 -9.29 0.66 5.30
CA ILE A 202 -9.82 -0.22 6.35
C ILE A 202 -9.64 -1.71 6.07
N ILE A 203 -8.95 -2.08 4.98
CA ILE A 203 -8.91 -3.47 4.51
C ILE A 203 -8.50 -4.46 5.60
N LEU A 204 -7.45 -4.17 6.37
CA LEU A 204 -6.92 -5.07 7.39
C LEU A 204 -7.77 -5.12 8.66
N GLY A 205 -8.45 -4.02 8.99
CA GLY A 205 -9.26 -3.92 10.20
C GLY A 205 -10.73 -4.32 10.04
N ASN A 206 -11.14 -4.69 8.85
CA ASN A 206 -12.54 -5.02 8.54
C ASN A 206 -12.76 -6.52 8.26
N GLY A 207 -11.99 -7.36 8.93
CA GLY A 207 -12.13 -8.82 8.88
C GLY A 207 -13.08 -9.37 9.93
N PRO A 208 -13.37 -10.68 9.88
CA PRO A 208 -14.19 -11.37 10.88
C PRO A 208 -13.56 -11.36 12.28
N ARG A 209 -12.28 -11.10 12.37
CA ARG A 209 -11.53 -10.81 13.59
C ARG A 209 -10.52 -9.69 13.35
N LEU A 210 -10.18 -8.95 14.41
CA LEU A 210 -9.06 -8.01 14.34
C LEU A 210 -7.72 -8.76 14.20
N PRO A 211 -6.80 -8.26 13.38
CA PRO A 211 -5.46 -8.81 13.29
C PRO A 211 -4.65 -8.60 14.58
N ARG A 212 -3.73 -9.51 14.87
CA ARG A 212 -2.63 -9.22 15.78
C ARG A 212 -1.63 -8.35 15.05
N VAL A 213 -1.54 -7.07 15.40
CA VAL A 213 -0.69 -6.13 14.69
C VAL A 213 0.57 -5.79 15.46
N LYS A 214 1.66 -5.57 14.72
CA LYS A 214 2.85 -4.89 15.21
C LYS A 214 2.83 -3.45 14.70
N ASP A 215 2.60 -2.51 15.59
CA ASP A 215 2.69 -1.08 15.30
C ASP A 215 4.08 -0.56 15.70
N TYR A 216 4.82 -0.01 14.72
CA TYR A 216 6.16 0.53 14.96
C TYR A 216 6.16 2.00 15.39
N CYS A 217 5.03 2.69 15.28
CA CYS A 217 4.88 4.10 15.62
C CYS A 217 3.57 4.34 16.38
N PRO A 218 3.37 3.67 17.54
CA PRO A 218 2.14 3.82 18.31
C PRO A 218 2.01 5.26 18.81
N GLY A 219 0.77 5.77 18.79
CA GLY A 219 0.45 7.10 19.32
C GLY A 219 0.73 8.28 18.40
N TRP A 220 1.33 8.06 17.23
CA TRP A 220 1.49 9.12 16.24
C TRP A 220 0.12 9.52 15.66
N ARG A 221 -0.12 10.84 15.55
CA ARG A 221 -1.29 11.39 14.89
C ARG A 221 -0.85 12.39 13.84
N PRO A 222 -1.37 12.33 12.59
CA PRO A 222 -1.11 13.33 11.58
C PRO A 222 -1.44 14.73 12.11
N GLY A 223 -0.51 15.68 11.97
CA GLY A 223 -0.70 17.07 12.41
C GLY A 223 -0.35 17.40 13.87
N ARG A 224 0.09 16.43 14.67
CA ARG A 224 0.73 16.73 15.96
C ARG A 224 2.25 16.55 15.82
N ALA A 225 2.99 17.62 16.09
CA ALA A 225 4.43 17.53 16.24
C ALA A 225 4.75 16.51 17.36
N HIS A 226 5.72 15.65 17.13
CA HIS A 226 6.30 14.89 18.22
C HIS A 226 6.99 15.88 19.18
N VAL A 227 6.45 16.03 20.37
CA VAL A 227 7.14 16.65 21.51
C VAL A 227 8.05 15.59 22.12
#